data_84be62aa633ff4b766c7950d77c23388
#
_entry.id   84be62aa633ff4b766c7950d77c23388
#
_cell.length_a   1.000
_cell.length_b   1.000
_cell.length_c   1.000
_cell.angle_alpha   90.00
_cell.angle_beta   90.00
_cell.angle_gamma   90.00
#
_symmetry.space_group_name_H-M   'P 1'
#
loop_
_entity.id
_entity.type
_entity.pdbx_description
1 polymer ?
#
loop_
_entity_poly.entity_id
_entity_poly.type
_entity_poly.pdbx_seq_one_letter_code
_entity_poly.pdbx_strand_id
1 'polypeptide(L)'
;MIETLNSDCFCASLDADALRRALEADPAARGLHGLIEERCPHLFAALPVFVSRQHVDQMAGVIRVVEEVATLPAYREAALAWAPAIARHDPGAAGAFIGYDFHLGADGPRLIEINTNAGGALLNAVLARAQRACCEEIAALVSGPVRTDALERTLFEMFVAEWRRSGRAGLPRRIAIVDDAPEQQFLYPEFLLFAQLFRRFGIEAQVRAPHPARGYGTHAPGERCSSPHARPGRRRRPAGDCAARPAPLPTP
;
A
#
# COMPACT_ATOMS: atom_id res chain seq x y z
N MET A 1 -20.59 -20.98 3.87
CA MET A 1 -21.16 -19.84 3.11
C MET A 1 -20.08 -18.96 2.47
N ILE A 2 -19.10 -18.43 3.21
CA ILE A 2 -18.01 -17.60 2.61
C ILE A 2 -17.15 -18.43 1.65
N GLU A 3 -16.77 -19.64 2.01
CA GLU A 3 -16.01 -20.55 1.15
C GLU A 3 -16.75 -20.84 -0.15
N THR A 4 -18.06 -21.09 -0.07
CA THR A 4 -18.91 -21.29 -1.25
C THR A 4 -18.97 -20.05 -2.14
N LEU A 5 -19.01 -18.84 -1.54
CA LEU A 5 -18.97 -17.58 -2.29
C LEU A 5 -17.64 -17.40 -3.02
N ASN A 6 -16.53 -17.85 -2.43
CA ASN A 6 -15.20 -17.73 -3.04
C ASN A 6 -14.89 -18.82 -4.06
N SER A 7 -15.51 -20.02 -3.96
CA SER A 7 -15.24 -21.16 -4.87
C SER A 7 -16.23 -21.25 -6.01
N ASP A 8 -17.51 -20.99 -5.75
CA ASP A 8 -18.59 -21.35 -6.66
C ASP A 8 -19.45 -20.17 -7.10
N CYS A 9 -19.23 -18.96 -6.55
CA CYS A 9 -20.05 -17.79 -6.86
C CYS A 9 -19.28 -16.72 -7.63
N PHE A 10 -19.72 -16.46 -8.85
CA PHE A 10 -19.28 -15.32 -9.68
C PHE A 10 -20.27 -14.17 -9.61
N CYS A 11 -20.95 -14.04 -8.48
CA CYS A 11 -22.08 -13.13 -8.28
C CYS A 11 -21.68 -11.65 -8.13
N ALA A 12 -20.39 -11.38 -7.93
CA ALA A 12 -19.84 -10.05 -8.03
C ALA A 12 -18.69 -10.06 -9.04
N SER A 13 -18.65 -9.08 -9.92
CA SER A 13 -17.63 -8.98 -10.96
C SER A 13 -17.26 -7.53 -11.23
N LEU A 14 -16.11 -7.34 -11.85
CA LEU A 14 -15.67 -6.04 -12.33
C LEU A 14 -16.44 -5.65 -13.59
N ASP A 15 -17.02 -4.46 -13.58
CA ASP A 15 -17.58 -3.82 -14.76
C ASP A 15 -16.52 -2.90 -15.38
N ALA A 16 -16.00 -3.28 -16.54
CA ALA A 16 -14.95 -2.53 -17.24
C ALA A 16 -15.38 -1.10 -17.62
N ASP A 17 -16.63 -0.90 -18.02
CA ASP A 17 -17.13 0.44 -18.35
C ASP A 17 -17.31 1.29 -17.08
N ALA A 18 -17.76 0.70 -15.97
CA ALA A 18 -17.84 1.39 -14.70
C ALA A 18 -16.43 1.73 -14.18
N LEU A 19 -15.45 0.84 -14.35
CA LEU A 19 -14.06 1.10 -14.00
C LEU A 19 -13.49 2.29 -14.79
N ARG A 20 -13.69 2.29 -16.11
CA ARG A 20 -13.26 3.41 -16.96
C ARG A 20 -13.89 4.72 -16.50
N ARG A 21 -15.21 4.74 -16.29
CA ARG A 21 -15.91 5.93 -15.80
C ARG A 21 -15.39 6.38 -14.43
N ALA A 22 -15.11 5.46 -13.53
CA ALA A 22 -14.60 5.78 -12.19
C ALA A 22 -13.18 6.37 -12.23
N LEU A 23 -12.32 5.85 -13.12
CA LEU A 23 -10.95 6.34 -13.31
C LEU A 23 -10.90 7.71 -14.00
N GLU A 24 -11.84 7.98 -14.91
CA GLU A 24 -11.89 9.20 -15.73
C GLU A 24 -12.93 10.22 -15.24
N ALA A 25 -13.51 9.99 -14.05
CA ALA A 25 -14.54 10.87 -13.48
C ALA A 25 -14.04 12.32 -13.28
N ASP A 26 -12.73 12.49 -13.02
CA ASP A 26 -12.07 13.79 -12.97
C ASP A 26 -11.46 14.10 -14.34
N PRO A 27 -11.77 15.26 -14.97
CA PRO A 27 -11.13 15.69 -16.21
C PRO A 27 -9.60 15.70 -16.16
N ALA A 28 -9.01 15.90 -14.97
CA ALA A 28 -7.56 15.83 -14.76
C ALA A 28 -7.00 14.40 -14.79
N ALA A 29 -7.86 13.37 -14.71
CA ALA A 29 -7.52 11.96 -14.83
C ALA A 29 -7.69 11.41 -16.27
N ARG A 30 -7.99 12.28 -17.21
CA ARG A 30 -8.22 11.85 -18.60
C ARG A 30 -7.02 11.05 -19.12
N GLY A 31 -7.28 9.83 -19.61
CA GLY A 31 -6.26 8.90 -20.08
C GLY A 31 -5.69 7.96 -19.01
N LEU A 32 -6.11 8.07 -17.75
CA LEU A 32 -5.64 7.18 -16.68
C LEU A 32 -6.03 5.72 -16.93
N HIS A 33 -7.22 5.47 -17.47
CA HIS A 33 -7.66 4.13 -17.85
C HIS A 33 -6.73 3.52 -18.91
N GLY A 34 -6.46 4.24 -20.00
CA GLY A 34 -5.55 3.78 -21.05
C GLY A 34 -4.13 3.53 -20.54
N LEU A 35 -3.63 4.38 -19.65
CA LEU A 35 -2.34 4.18 -18.99
C LEU A 35 -2.29 2.86 -18.21
N ILE A 36 -3.36 2.52 -17.48
CA ILE A 36 -3.46 1.27 -16.72
C ILE A 36 -3.54 0.07 -17.66
N GLU A 37 -4.36 0.12 -18.71
CA GLU A 37 -4.47 -0.96 -19.69
C GLU A 37 -3.13 -1.27 -20.37
N GLU A 38 -2.37 -0.23 -20.71
CA GLU A 38 -1.08 -0.38 -21.38
C GLU A 38 0.01 -0.93 -20.45
N ARG A 39 0.07 -0.43 -19.21
CA ARG A 39 1.23 -0.65 -18.34
C ARG A 39 0.98 -1.63 -17.20
N CYS A 40 -0.25 -1.75 -16.75
CA CYS A 40 -0.65 -2.56 -15.60
C CYS A 40 -1.96 -3.32 -15.85
N PRO A 41 -2.07 -4.14 -16.93
CA PRO A 41 -3.34 -4.74 -17.36
C PRO A 41 -3.98 -5.67 -16.32
N HIS A 42 -3.21 -6.09 -15.32
CA HIS A 42 -3.67 -6.97 -14.23
C HIS A 42 -3.76 -6.24 -12.87
N LEU A 43 -3.81 -4.90 -12.88
CA LEU A 43 -3.88 -4.10 -11.65
C LEU A 43 -5.17 -4.36 -10.86
N PHE A 44 -6.28 -4.59 -11.55
CA PHE A 44 -7.58 -4.83 -10.93
C PHE A 44 -7.99 -6.29 -11.03
N ALA A 45 -8.34 -6.88 -9.88
CA ALA A 45 -8.90 -8.21 -9.84
C ALA A 45 -10.31 -8.24 -10.45
N ALA A 46 -10.58 -9.22 -11.29
CA ALA A 46 -11.89 -9.39 -11.91
C ALA A 46 -12.98 -9.85 -10.92
N LEU A 47 -12.56 -10.60 -9.90
CA LEU A 47 -13.45 -11.18 -8.89
C LEU A 47 -13.05 -10.71 -7.49
N PRO A 48 -14.02 -10.40 -6.60
CA PRO A 48 -13.75 -10.10 -5.22
C PRO A 48 -13.42 -11.36 -4.43
N VAL A 49 -12.71 -11.18 -3.32
CA VAL A 49 -12.55 -12.19 -2.28
C VAL A 49 -13.45 -11.83 -1.11
N PHE A 50 -14.37 -12.74 -0.77
CA PHE A 50 -15.25 -12.58 0.38
C PHE A 50 -14.52 -13.01 1.65
N VAL A 51 -14.55 -12.14 2.66
CA VAL A 51 -13.92 -12.37 3.96
C VAL A 51 -14.99 -12.33 5.07
N SER A 52 -14.98 -13.29 5.97
CA SER A 52 -15.94 -13.30 7.08
C SER A 52 -15.65 -12.16 8.07
N ARG A 53 -16.68 -11.62 8.70
CA ARG A 53 -16.53 -10.63 9.77
C ARG A 53 -15.61 -11.13 10.87
N GLN A 54 -15.75 -12.39 11.25
CA GLN A 54 -14.88 -13.02 12.24
C GLN A 54 -13.40 -12.93 11.85
N HIS A 55 -13.04 -13.23 10.58
CA HIS A 55 -11.66 -13.12 10.11
C HIS A 55 -11.18 -11.68 10.12
N VAL A 56 -12.02 -10.72 9.74
CA VAL A 56 -11.68 -9.28 9.82
C VAL A 56 -11.38 -8.88 11.27
N ASP A 57 -12.20 -9.31 12.23
CA ASP A 57 -12.02 -8.99 13.65
C ASP A 57 -10.75 -9.67 14.22
N GLN A 58 -10.42 -10.89 13.77
CA GLN A 58 -9.17 -11.57 14.11
C GLN A 58 -7.95 -10.83 13.56
N MET A 59 -7.97 -10.44 12.27
CA MET A 59 -6.90 -9.64 11.65
C MET A 59 -6.69 -8.32 12.40
N ALA A 60 -7.77 -7.60 12.72
CA ALA A 60 -7.72 -6.38 13.52
C ALA A 60 -7.12 -6.61 14.91
N GLY A 61 -7.38 -7.78 15.52
CA GLY A 61 -6.76 -8.20 16.77
C GLY A 61 -5.23 -8.35 16.65
N VAL A 62 -4.77 -9.04 15.61
CA VAL A 62 -3.33 -9.21 15.34
C VAL A 62 -2.66 -7.86 15.10
N ILE A 63 -3.26 -6.98 14.27
CA ILE A 63 -2.73 -5.65 14.00
C ILE A 63 -2.53 -4.86 15.30
N ARG A 64 -3.53 -4.83 16.19
CA ARG A 64 -3.42 -4.13 17.48
C ARG A 64 -2.24 -4.63 18.31
N VAL A 65 -2.06 -5.96 18.42
CA VAL A 65 -0.94 -6.54 19.16
C VAL A 65 0.40 -6.14 18.56
N VAL A 66 0.54 -6.16 17.23
CA VAL A 66 1.77 -5.71 16.55
C VAL A 66 2.06 -4.24 16.84
N GLU A 67 1.05 -3.38 16.75
CA GLU A 67 1.20 -1.95 17.03
C GLU A 67 1.55 -1.70 18.51
N GLU A 68 0.92 -2.41 19.45
CA GLU A 68 1.27 -2.35 20.88
C GLU A 68 2.74 -2.72 21.11
N VAL A 69 3.21 -3.84 20.53
CA VAL A 69 4.61 -4.26 20.62
C VAL A 69 5.55 -3.21 20.03
N ALA A 70 5.21 -2.61 18.88
CA ALA A 70 6.04 -1.58 18.25
C ALA A 70 6.20 -0.31 19.12
N THR A 71 5.26 -0.07 20.06
CA THR A 71 5.36 1.07 20.99
C THR A 71 6.18 0.77 22.24
N LEU A 72 6.49 -0.49 22.54
CA LEU A 72 7.24 -0.87 23.74
C LEU A 72 8.67 -0.26 23.72
N PRO A 73 9.11 0.40 24.80
CA PRO A 73 10.45 0.99 24.84
C PRO A 73 11.57 -0.03 24.59
N ALA A 74 11.47 -1.23 25.15
CA ALA A 74 12.46 -2.29 24.97
C ALA A 74 12.54 -2.77 23.50
N TYR A 75 11.39 -2.88 22.81
CA TYR A 75 11.36 -3.22 21.39
C TYR A 75 12.01 -2.11 20.54
N ARG A 76 11.64 -0.85 20.80
CA ARG A 76 12.22 0.30 20.08
C ARG A 76 13.72 0.41 20.29
N GLU A 77 14.21 0.21 21.50
CA GLU A 77 15.65 0.21 21.80
C GLU A 77 16.37 -0.90 21.03
N ALA A 78 15.85 -2.12 21.07
CA ALA A 78 16.39 -3.26 20.33
C ALA A 78 16.41 -3.03 18.82
N ALA A 79 15.32 -2.51 18.25
CA ALA A 79 15.23 -2.19 16.84
C ALA A 79 16.22 -1.08 16.42
N LEU A 80 16.35 -0.03 17.21
CA LEU A 80 17.26 1.09 16.95
C LEU A 80 18.74 0.74 17.16
N ALA A 81 19.05 -0.35 17.84
CA ALA A 81 20.43 -0.80 18.06
C ALA A 81 21.13 -1.19 16.75
N TRP A 82 20.40 -1.74 15.78
CA TRP A 82 20.92 -2.16 14.48
C TRP A 82 20.45 -1.27 13.31
N ALA A 83 19.51 -0.36 13.54
CA ALA A 83 18.99 0.55 12.54
C ALA A 83 20.00 1.65 12.17
N PRO A 84 19.93 2.23 10.97
CA PRO A 84 20.73 3.39 10.58
C PRO A 84 20.51 4.57 11.54
N ALA A 85 21.52 5.42 11.72
CA ALA A 85 21.47 6.56 12.65
C ALA A 85 20.27 7.49 12.40
N ILE A 86 19.85 7.66 11.15
CA ILE A 86 18.68 8.47 10.78
C ILE A 86 17.36 7.95 11.39
N ALA A 87 17.26 6.66 11.68
CA ALA A 87 16.07 6.07 12.29
C ALA A 87 15.82 6.56 13.73
N ARG A 88 16.82 7.18 14.36
CA ARG A 88 16.70 7.79 15.70
C ARG A 88 16.05 9.18 15.65
N HIS A 89 15.93 9.77 14.47
CA HIS A 89 15.24 11.04 14.30
C HIS A 89 13.72 10.83 14.36
N ASP A 90 13.06 11.53 15.28
CA ASP A 90 11.61 11.56 15.36
C ASP A 90 11.07 12.76 14.56
N PRO A 91 10.41 12.55 13.41
CA PRO A 91 9.84 13.62 12.62
C PRO A 91 8.52 14.14 13.20
N GLY A 92 8.01 13.56 14.29
CA GLY A 92 6.69 13.84 14.85
C GLY A 92 5.52 13.18 14.11
N ALA A 93 5.67 12.86 12.83
CA ALA A 93 4.69 12.12 12.06
C ALA A 93 4.79 10.61 12.37
N ALA A 94 3.64 9.92 12.45
CA ALA A 94 3.59 8.49 12.76
C ALA A 94 3.69 7.60 11.50
N GLY A 95 3.45 8.16 10.31
CA GLY A 95 3.33 7.44 9.05
C GLY A 95 1.89 7.37 8.56
N ALA A 96 1.71 7.33 7.24
CA ALA A 96 0.40 7.41 6.63
C ALA A 96 -0.22 6.02 6.37
N PHE A 97 0.52 5.10 5.75
CA PHE A 97 0.00 3.80 5.37
C PHE A 97 0.88 2.68 5.92
N ILE A 98 0.25 1.77 6.66
CA ILE A 98 0.84 0.49 7.05
C ILE A 98 -0.06 -0.60 6.49
N GLY A 99 0.47 -1.46 5.63
CA GLY A 99 -0.19 -2.64 5.08
C GLY A 99 0.14 -3.87 5.91
N TYR A 100 -0.87 -4.69 6.15
CA TYR A 100 -0.74 -5.98 6.83
C TYR A 100 -1.30 -7.06 5.93
N ASP A 101 -0.46 -7.93 5.42
CA ASP A 101 -0.85 -8.99 4.52
C ASP A 101 -1.14 -10.28 5.27
N PHE A 102 -2.30 -10.88 5.01
CA PHE A 102 -2.76 -12.08 5.69
C PHE A 102 -3.03 -13.20 4.70
N HIS A 103 -2.56 -14.40 5.06
CA HIS A 103 -3.02 -15.62 4.44
C HIS A 103 -4.29 -16.12 5.16
N LEU A 104 -5.35 -16.39 4.40
CA LEU A 104 -6.59 -16.95 4.93
C LEU A 104 -6.58 -18.45 4.74
N GLY A 105 -6.34 -19.19 5.81
CA GLY A 105 -6.35 -20.66 5.83
C GLY A 105 -7.56 -21.22 6.60
N ALA A 106 -7.64 -22.55 6.66
CA ALA A 106 -8.71 -23.24 7.40
C ALA A 106 -8.74 -22.89 8.90
N ASP A 107 -7.57 -22.58 9.47
CA ASP A 107 -7.43 -22.20 10.90
C ASP A 107 -7.60 -20.69 11.12
N GLY A 108 -7.98 -19.93 10.11
CA GLY A 108 -8.14 -18.47 10.16
C GLY A 108 -6.99 -17.69 9.55
N PRO A 109 -6.97 -16.35 9.73
CA PRO A 109 -5.97 -15.47 9.15
C PRO A 109 -4.62 -15.60 9.86
N ARG A 110 -3.54 -15.65 9.06
CA ARG A 110 -2.15 -15.66 9.53
C ARG A 110 -1.41 -14.48 8.89
N LEU A 111 -0.79 -13.63 9.69
CA LEU A 111 0.02 -12.52 9.22
C LEU A 111 1.23 -13.04 8.44
N ILE A 112 1.46 -12.50 7.24
CA ILE A 112 2.58 -12.86 6.35
C ILE A 112 3.61 -11.74 6.33
N GLU A 113 3.16 -10.50 6.14
CA GLU A 113 4.02 -9.36 5.86
C GLU A 113 3.44 -8.07 6.44
N ILE A 114 4.33 -7.15 6.78
CA ILE A 114 3.98 -5.79 7.20
C ILE A 114 4.73 -4.81 6.29
N ASN A 115 3.97 -4.01 5.54
CA ASN A 115 4.49 -2.99 4.65
C ASN A 115 4.32 -1.61 5.29
N THR A 116 5.41 -0.99 5.71
CA THR A 116 5.38 0.35 6.33
C THR A 116 5.21 1.50 5.33
N ASN A 117 5.15 1.17 4.04
CA ASN A 117 4.91 2.09 2.94
C ASN A 117 3.93 1.45 1.96
N ALA A 118 2.73 1.11 2.43
CA ALA A 118 1.73 0.42 1.63
C ALA A 118 1.11 1.35 0.58
N GLY A 119 0.72 0.76 -0.56
CA GLY A 119 -0.04 1.42 -1.62
C GLY A 119 -1.33 0.67 -1.95
N GLY A 120 -2.09 1.17 -2.93
CA GLY A 120 -3.31 0.53 -3.43
C GLY A 120 -4.61 1.05 -2.82
N ALA A 121 -4.58 1.95 -1.85
CA ALA A 121 -5.79 2.39 -1.14
C ALA A 121 -6.80 3.10 -2.05
N LEU A 122 -6.36 4.04 -2.90
CA LEU A 122 -7.23 4.73 -3.84
C LEU A 122 -7.61 3.86 -5.04
N LEU A 123 -6.73 2.97 -5.47
CA LEU A 123 -7.05 1.96 -6.50
C LEU A 123 -8.17 1.03 -6.01
N ASN A 124 -8.12 0.58 -4.76
CA ASN A 124 -9.21 -0.20 -4.17
C ASN A 124 -10.53 0.59 -4.05
N ALA A 125 -10.48 1.89 -3.77
CA ALA A 125 -11.66 2.75 -3.79
C ALA A 125 -12.30 2.82 -5.19
N VAL A 126 -11.48 2.93 -6.24
CA VAL A 126 -11.93 2.90 -7.64
C VAL A 126 -12.53 1.54 -7.99
N LEU A 127 -11.86 0.44 -7.62
CA LEU A 127 -12.33 -0.91 -7.85
C LEU A 127 -13.71 -1.14 -7.20
N ALA A 128 -13.89 -0.71 -5.95
CA ALA A 128 -15.16 -0.84 -5.25
C ALA A 128 -16.33 -0.12 -5.95
N ARG A 129 -16.06 0.99 -6.64
CA ARG A 129 -17.08 1.70 -7.45
C ARG A 129 -17.44 0.96 -8.74
N ALA A 130 -16.53 0.13 -9.24
CA ALA A 130 -16.67 -0.57 -10.51
C ALA A 130 -17.19 -2.00 -10.34
N GLN A 131 -17.33 -2.50 -9.13
CA GLN A 131 -17.90 -3.81 -8.85
C GLN A 131 -19.42 -3.79 -9.04
N ARG A 132 -19.95 -4.83 -9.68
CA ARG A 132 -21.39 -5.08 -9.84
C ARG A 132 -21.76 -6.40 -9.21
N ALA A 133 -22.89 -6.41 -8.52
CA ALA A 133 -23.52 -7.60 -8.01
C ALA A 133 -24.56 -8.13 -9.01
N CYS A 134 -24.72 -9.45 -9.08
CA CYS A 134 -25.70 -10.10 -9.95
C CYS A 134 -27.12 -10.08 -9.39
N CYS A 135 -27.29 -9.90 -8.07
CA CYS A 135 -28.58 -9.93 -7.37
C CYS A 135 -28.56 -9.02 -6.15
N GLU A 136 -29.76 -8.73 -5.59
CA GLU A 136 -29.90 -7.81 -4.47
C GLU A 136 -29.21 -8.33 -3.19
N GLU A 137 -29.24 -9.64 -2.94
CA GLU A 137 -28.60 -10.25 -1.78
C GLU A 137 -27.09 -10.04 -1.80
N ILE A 138 -26.45 -10.23 -2.95
CA ILE A 138 -25.03 -9.95 -3.12
C ILE A 138 -24.78 -8.45 -3.14
N ALA A 139 -25.64 -7.66 -3.73
CA ALA A 139 -25.54 -6.21 -3.67
C ALA A 139 -25.52 -5.71 -2.22
N ALA A 140 -26.37 -6.26 -1.36
CA ALA A 140 -26.37 -5.90 0.06
C ALA A 140 -25.07 -6.28 0.79
N LEU A 141 -24.40 -7.36 0.37
CA LEU A 141 -23.11 -7.79 0.94
C LEU A 141 -21.94 -6.95 0.41
N VAL A 142 -21.95 -6.63 -0.89
CA VAL A 142 -20.85 -5.90 -1.57
C VAL A 142 -21.04 -4.39 -1.43
N SER A 143 -22.28 -3.90 -1.50
CA SER A 143 -22.64 -2.49 -1.38
C SER A 143 -22.87 -2.04 0.05
N GLY A 144 -22.37 -2.80 1.03
CA GLY A 144 -22.28 -2.29 2.40
C GLY A 144 -21.83 -0.82 2.37
N PRO A 145 -21.99 -0.03 3.43
CA PRO A 145 -21.91 1.43 3.39
C PRO A 145 -20.48 1.97 3.18
N VAL A 146 -19.67 1.33 2.38
CA VAL A 146 -18.40 1.89 1.89
C VAL A 146 -18.76 2.98 0.90
N ARG A 147 -19.20 4.10 1.48
CA ARG A 147 -19.23 5.35 0.72
C ARG A 147 -17.79 5.64 0.33
N THR A 148 -17.45 5.38 -0.93
CA THR A 148 -16.11 5.63 -1.46
C THR A 148 -15.66 7.07 -1.23
N ASP A 149 -16.60 8.02 -1.24
CA ASP A 149 -16.35 9.41 -0.85
C ASP A 149 -15.94 9.55 0.61
N ALA A 150 -16.49 8.73 1.51
CA ALA A 150 -16.07 8.70 2.91
C ALA A 150 -14.65 8.13 3.05
N LEU A 151 -14.29 7.08 2.29
CA LEU A 151 -12.94 6.53 2.28
C LEU A 151 -11.92 7.57 1.79
N GLU A 152 -12.18 8.23 0.66
CA GLU A 152 -11.29 9.27 0.14
C GLU A 152 -11.11 10.43 1.12
N ARG A 153 -12.19 10.84 1.80
CA ARG A 153 -12.12 11.84 2.86
C ARG A 153 -11.27 11.36 4.04
N THR A 154 -11.47 10.11 4.48
CA THR A 154 -10.67 9.51 5.56
C THR A 154 -9.19 9.48 5.21
N LEU A 155 -8.83 9.10 3.97
CA LEU A 155 -7.46 9.13 3.49
C LEU A 155 -6.88 10.55 3.50
N PHE A 156 -7.64 11.53 3.03
CA PHE A 156 -7.22 12.93 3.10
C PHE A 156 -7.01 13.39 4.55
N GLU A 157 -7.96 13.12 5.44
CA GLU A 157 -7.89 13.52 6.85
C GLU A 157 -6.71 12.85 7.58
N MET A 158 -6.33 11.63 7.21
CA MET A 158 -5.14 10.96 7.72
C MET A 158 -3.88 11.75 7.39
N PHE A 159 -3.68 12.21 6.13
CA PHE A 159 -2.55 13.06 5.77
C PHE A 159 -2.55 14.40 6.50
N VAL A 160 -3.73 15.00 6.70
CA VAL A 160 -3.85 16.23 7.49
C VAL A 160 -3.48 15.99 8.96
N ALA A 161 -3.84 14.82 9.52
CA ALA A 161 -3.45 14.45 10.87
C ALA A 161 -1.92 14.31 11.00
N GLU A 162 -1.25 13.67 10.03
CA GLU A 162 0.21 13.57 9.99
C GLU A 162 0.89 14.94 9.86
N TRP A 163 0.35 15.83 9.04
CA TRP A 163 0.80 17.21 8.94
C TRP A 163 0.74 17.93 10.29
N ARG A 164 -0.36 17.76 11.02
CA ARG A 164 -0.54 18.38 12.35
C ARG A 164 0.39 17.77 13.40
N ARG A 165 0.59 16.44 13.37
CA ARG A 165 1.53 15.75 14.25
C ARG A 165 2.96 16.25 14.08
N SER A 166 3.36 16.62 12.87
CA SER A 166 4.67 17.26 12.63
C SER A 166 4.77 18.72 13.13
N GLY A 167 3.85 19.17 13.98
CA GLY A 167 3.85 20.49 14.61
C GLY A 167 3.33 21.64 13.73
N ARG A 168 2.68 21.33 12.62
CA ARG A 168 2.22 22.34 11.65
C ARG A 168 0.72 22.63 11.78
N ALA A 169 0.35 23.89 11.61
CA ALA A 169 -1.05 24.32 11.67
C ALA A 169 -1.71 24.40 10.28
N GLY A 170 -3.04 24.35 10.26
CA GLY A 170 -3.83 24.48 9.04
C GLY A 170 -3.69 23.29 8.09
N LEU A 171 -3.84 23.56 6.80
CA LEU A 171 -3.61 22.60 5.71
C LEU A 171 -2.28 22.92 5.01
N PRO A 172 -1.58 21.89 4.49
CA PRO A 172 -0.43 22.12 3.63
C PRO A 172 -0.87 22.87 2.36
N ARG A 173 -0.09 23.84 1.93
CA ARG A 173 -0.40 24.57 0.68
C ARG A 173 0.00 23.75 -0.54
N ARG A 174 1.05 22.96 -0.41
CA ARG A 174 1.62 22.13 -1.47
C ARG A 174 2.05 20.78 -0.93
N ILE A 175 1.86 19.74 -1.75
CA ILE A 175 2.31 18.36 -1.50
C ILE A 175 3.10 17.90 -2.73
N ALA A 176 4.23 17.25 -2.49
CA ALA A 176 4.95 16.50 -3.50
C ALA A 176 4.87 15.00 -3.18
N ILE A 177 4.44 14.22 -4.17
CA ILE A 177 4.56 12.76 -4.16
C ILE A 177 5.87 12.45 -4.87
N VAL A 178 6.81 11.84 -4.15
CA VAL A 178 8.19 11.68 -4.64
C VAL A 178 8.54 10.21 -4.69
N ASP A 179 9.03 9.76 -5.85
CA ASP A 179 9.56 8.42 -6.04
C ASP A 179 10.65 8.45 -7.13
N ASP A 180 11.54 7.46 -7.14
CA ASP A 180 12.53 7.29 -8.19
C ASP A 180 11.84 6.91 -9.50
N ALA A 181 12.09 7.71 -10.57
CA ALA A 181 11.45 7.54 -11.87
C ALA A 181 9.93 7.24 -11.74
N PRO A 182 9.13 8.13 -11.12
CA PRO A 182 7.78 7.83 -10.68
C PRO A 182 6.87 7.32 -11.80
N GLU A 183 7.07 7.82 -13.02
CA GLU A 183 6.32 7.37 -14.20
C GLU A 183 6.59 5.91 -14.58
N GLN A 184 7.67 5.31 -14.09
CA GLN A 184 8.02 3.91 -14.33
C GLN A 184 7.55 2.98 -13.21
N GLN A 185 7.04 3.52 -12.11
CA GLN A 185 6.55 2.75 -10.99
C GLN A 185 5.22 2.05 -11.32
N PHE A 186 5.07 0.81 -10.82
CA PHE A 186 3.84 0.04 -11.02
C PHE A 186 2.62 0.77 -10.45
N LEU A 187 2.77 1.44 -9.31
CA LEU A 187 1.71 2.22 -8.66
C LEU A 187 1.64 3.69 -9.11
N TYR A 188 2.28 4.05 -10.23
CA TYR A 188 2.17 5.41 -10.77
C TYR A 188 0.70 5.91 -10.95
N PRO A 189 -0.25 5.06 -11.39
CA PRO A 189 -1.66 5.45 -11.43
C PRO A 189 -2.20 5.94 -10.07
N GLU A 190 -1.78 5.34 -8.96
CA GLU A 190 -2.19 5.77 -7.63
C GLU A 190 -1.59 7.12 -7.24
N PHE A 191 -0.35 7.41 -7.65
CA PHE A 191 0.25 8.73 -7.43
C PHE A 191 -0.59 9.83 -8.08
N LEU A 192 -1.11 9.58 -9.29
CA LEU A 192 -1.99 10.51 -9.99
C LEU A 192 -3.33 10.68 -9.27
N LEU A 193 -3.92 9.59 -8.76
CA LEU A 193 -5.15 9.63 -7.97
C LEU A 193 -4.97 10.41 -6.67
N PHE A 194 -3.86 10.23 -5.96
CA PHE A 194 -3.55 11.03 -4.76
C PHE A 194 -3.34 12.51 -5.09
N ALA A 195 -2.62 12.82 -6.18
CA ALA A 195 -2.46 14.20 -6.59
C ALA A 195 -3.81 14.87 -6.90
N GLN A 196 -4.75 14.15 -7.51
CA GLN A 196 -6.11 14.62 -7.75
C GLN A 196 -6.89 14.79 -6.44
N LEU A 197 -6.82 13.81 -5.54
CA LEU A 197 -7.46 13.89 -4.23
C LEU A 197 -7.06 15.17 -3.51
N PHE A 198 -5.76 15.45 -3.40
CA PHE A 198 -5.27 16.67 -2.74
C PHE A 198 -5.75 17.95 -3.43
N ARG A 199 -5.76 17.98 -4.77
CA ARG A 199 -6.25 19.15 -5.53
C ARG A 199 -7.73 19.41 -5.30
N ARG A 200 -8.58 18.37 -5.18
CA ARG A 200 -10.00 18.50 -4.83
C ARG A 200 -10.21 19.16 -3.46
N PHE A 201 -9.26 19.00 -2.54
CA PHE A 201 -9.29 19.68 -1.24
C PHE A 201 -8.51 21.01 -1.22
N GLY A 202 -8.20 21.59 -2.40
CA GLY A 202 -7.58 22.90 -2.53
C GLY A 202 -6.06 22.93 -2.27
N ILE A 203 -5.39 21.77 -2.27
CA ILE A 203 -3.95 21.65 -2.09
C ILE A 203 -3.27 21.47 -3.44
N GLU A 204 -2.26 22.28 -3.75
CA GLU A 204 -1.41 22.05 -4.93
C GLU A 204 -0.64 20.75 -4.74
N ALA A 205 -0.80 19.79 -5.68
CA ALA A 205 -0.15 18.50 -5.59
C ALA A 205 0.55 18.14 -6.90
N GLN A 206 1.76 17.57 -6.79
CA GLN A 206 2.60 17.20 -7.94
C GLN A 206 3.29 15.87 -7.66
N VAL A 207 3.44 15.05 -8.71
CA VAL A 207 4.30 13.87 -8.70
C VAL A 207 5.66 14.28 -9.26
N ARG A 208 6.76 13.92 -8.59
CA ARG A 208 8.10 14.31 -8.98
C ARG A 208 9.13 13.22 -8.70
N ALA A 209 10.16 13.17 -9.54
CA ALA A 209 11.39 12.47 -9.18
C ALA A 209 12.14 13.24 -8.07
N PRO A 210 12.95 12.55 -7.24
CA PRO A 210 13.83 13.19 -6.29
C PRO A 210 14.74 14.20 -7.00
N HIS A 211 14.80 15.42 -6.50
CA HIS A 211 15.77 16.37 -7.04
C HIS A 211 17.12 16.05 -6.40
N PRO A 212 18.21 15.88 -7.16
CA PRO A 212 19.53 15.79 -6.57
C PRO A 212 19.76 17.06 -5.74
N ALA A 213 19.91 16.87 -4.43
CA ALA A 213 20.08 17.98 -3.49
C ALA A 213 21.26 18.85 -3.97
N ARG A 214 21.04 20.14 -4.16
CA ARG A 214 22.12 21.09 -4.28
C ARG A 214 22.87 21.07 -2.96
N GLY A 215 23.98 20.33 -2.93
CA GLY A 215 25.07 20.49 -1.99
C GLY A 215 24.71 20.31 -0.51
N TYR A 216 24.54 19.07 -0.05
CA TYR A 216 25.06 18.68 1.24
C TYR A 216 26.28 17.80 0.97
N GLY A 217 27.47 18.33 1.32
CA GLY A 217 28.76 17.69 1.41
C GLY A 217 29.10 16.67 0.34
N THR A 218 29.95 17.07 -0.58
CA THR A 218 30.62 16.23 -1.57
C THR A 218 31.13 14.92 -0.98
N HIS A 219 30.36 13.83 -1.16
CA HIS A 219 31.02 12.56 -1.34
C HIS A 219 31.49 12.52 -2.79
N ALA A 220 32.79 12.30 -2.96
CA ALA A 220 33.42 12.21 -4.26
C ALA A 220 32.72 11.16 -5.13
N PRO A 221 32.59 11.37 -6.47
CA PRO A 221 32.01 10.36 -7.34
C PRO A 221 32.92 9.13 -7.38
N GLY A 222 32.59 8.09 -6.62
CA GLY A 222 33.38 6.87 -6.52
C GLY A 222 33.00 5.93 -5.38
N GLU A 223 32.41 6.41 -4.30
CA GLU A 223 31.97 5.53 -3.22
C GLU A 223 30.54 5.01 -3.48
N ARG A 224 30.48 3.87 -4.13
CA ARG A 224 29.28 3.05 -4.15
C ARG A 224 28.96 2.65 -2.72
N CYS A 225 27.78 2.97 -2.24
CA CYS A 225 27.23 2.41 -1.02
C CYS A 225 27.20 0.88 -1.19
N SER A 226 28.22 0.19 -0.72
CA SER A 226 28.29 -1.26 -0.71
C SER A 226 27.34 -1.74 0.38
N SER A 227 26.20 -2.26 -0.07
CA SER A 227 25.33 -3.06 0.81
C SER A 227 26.15 -4.18 1.47
N PRO A 228 26.08 -4.39 2.78
CA PRO A 228 26.91 -5.38 3.49
C PRO A 228 26.61 -6.84 3.11
N HIS A 229 25.76 -7.10 2.15
CA HIS A 229 25.37 -8.45 1.71
C HIS A 229 25.79 -8.84 0.29
N ALA A 230 26.58 -8.03 -0.41
CA ALA A 230 27.16 -8.45 -1.69
C ALA A 230 28.40 -9.32 -1.45
N ARG A 231 28.23 -10.65 -1.38
CA ARG A 231 29.35 -11.58 -1.47
C ARG A 231 29.90 -11.58 -2.89
N PRO A 232 31.21 -11.42 -3.12
CA PRO A 232 31.78 -11.49 -4.46
C PRO A 232 31.88 -12.97 -4.94
N GLY A 233 31.44 -13.21 -6.15
CA GLY A 233 31.95 -14.30 -7.00
C GLY A 233 31.35 -15.67 -6.78
N ARG A 234 30.20 -15.98 -7.44
CA ARG A 234 29.98 -17.31 -7.99
C ARG A 234 29.46 -17.22 -9.43
N ARG A 235 30.19 -17.89 -10.32
CA ARG A 235 29.85 -18.09 -11.73
C ARG A 235 28.47 -18.75 -11.85
N ARG A 236 27.69 -18.34 -12.83
CA ARG A 236 26.40 -18.93 -13.21
C ARG A 236 26.58 -20.40 -13.50
N ARG A 237 25.83 -21.27 -12.82
CA ARG A 237 25.51 -22.65 -13.24
C ARG A 237 24.04 -22.72 -13.63
N PRO A 238 23.68 -23.59 -14.59
CA PRO A 238 22.33 -23.66 -15.13
C PRO A 238 21.35 -24.31 -14.15
N ALA A 239 20.06 -24.06 -14.40
CA ALA A 239 18.92 -24.49 -13.61
C ALA A 239 18.87 -26.00 -13.39
N GLY A 240 18.65 -26.41 -12.15
CA GLY A 240 18.39 -27.75 -11.71
C GLY A 240 18.16 -27.80 -10.21
N ASP A 241 16.96 -28.26 -9.86
CA ASP A 241 16.51 -28.79 -8.58
C ASP A 241 16.52 -27.90 -7.32
N CYS A 242 15.31 -27.38 -7.00
CA CYS A 242 14.88 -26.93 -5.69
C CYS A 242 14.56 -28.14 -4.79
N ALA A 243 15.45 -28.47 -3.86
CA ALA A 243 15.12 -29.15 -2.60
C ALA A 243 16.26 -28.96 -1.60
N ALA A 244 16.12 -28.01 -0.68
CA ALA A 244 16.92 -27.98 0.55
C ALA A 244 16.03 -27.53 1.73
N ARG A 245 15.89 -28.44 2.69
CA ARG A 245 15.19 -28.27 3.97
C ARG A 245 15.88 -27.18 4.83
N PRO A 246 15.15 -26.43 5.65
CA PRO A 246 15.75 -25.54 6.63
C PRO A 246 16.35 -26.33 7.80
N ALA A 247 17.49 -25.85 8.30
CA ALA A 247 18.14 -26.38 9.50
C ALA A 247 17.34 -26.05 10.77
N PRO A 248 17.33 -26.91 11.82
CA PRO A 248 16.63 -26.66 13.06
C PRO A 248 17.31 -25.59 13.90
N LEU A 249 16.50 -24.77 14.56
CA LEU A 249 16.90 -23.79 15.56
C LEU A 249 17.41 -24.49 16.83
N PRO A 250 18.39 -23.94 17.57
CA PRO A 250 18.81 -24.50 18.85
C PRO A 250 17.70 -24.29 19.91
N THR A 251 17.42 -25.34 20.64
CA THR A 251 16.57 -25.36 21.84
C THR A 251 17.24 -24.73 23.05
N PRO A 252 16.46 -24.22 24.02
CA PRO A 252 16.92 -23.38 25.14
C PRO A 252 17.86 -24.07 26.11
#